data_c47cc512e0053ad608af359ee49bf1b2
#
_entry.id   c47cc512e0053ad608af359ee49bf1b2
#
_cell.length_a   1.000
_cell.length_b   1.000
_cell.length_c   1.000
_cell.angle_alpha   90.00
_cell.angle_beta   90.00
_cell.angle_gamma   90.00
#
_symmetry.space_group_name_H-M   'P 1'
#
loop_
_entity.id
_entity.type
_entity.pdbx_description
1 polymer ?
#
loop_
_entity_poly.entity_id
_entity_poly.type
_entity_poly.pdbx_seq_one_letter_code
_entity_poly.pdbx_strand_id
1 'polypeptide(L)'
;MAKVTIETTIKAPIEKVWNQLNNPLDIMKWNFASPDWYCPSAENDLRVGGSLKSTMAAKDGSFAFEFEGFYDEVIANRYIKYHLADSRVVEITLTQQNNEVLVTETFDSENENPIEMQQQGWQAILNNFKNYVEHN
;
A
#
# COMPACT_ATOMS: atom_id res chain seq x y z
N MET A 1 4.04 -15.69 12.42
CA MET A 1 3.55 -14.36 11.98
C MET A 1 2.03 -14.35 12.04
N ALA A 2 1.47 -13.29 12.57
CA ALA A 2 0.02 -13.10 12.55
C ALA A 2 -0.38 -12.36 11.27
N LYS A 3 -1.61 -12.61 10.81
CA LYS A 3 -2.18 -11.85 9.69
C LYS A 3 -3.02 -10.71 10.24
N VAL A 4 -2.84 -9.54 9.66
CA VAL A 4 -3.56 -8.31 10.03
C VAL A 4 -4.34 -7.84 8.82
N THR A 5 -5.62 -7.54 8.99
CA THR A 5 -6.48 -7.04 7.91
C THR A 5 -6.92 -5.62 8.22
N ILE A 6 -6.75 -4.75 7.24
CA ILE A 6 -7.22 -3.36 7.30
C ILE A 6 -8.08 -3.10 6.06
N GLU A 7 -8.92 -2.07 6.14
CA GLU A 7 -9.78 -1.75 4.99
C GLU A 7 -10.18 -0.28 5.00
N THR A 8 -10.62 0.19 3.83
CA THR A 8 -11.23 1.49 3.67
C THR A 8 -12.15 1.46 2.46
N THR A 9 -13.14 2.35 2.45
CA THR A 9 -14.04 2.51 1.31
C THR A 9 -13.74 3.84 0.63
N ILE A 10 -13.51 3.80 -0.69
CA ILE A 10 -13.11 4.97 -1.47
C ILE A 10 -14.21 5.34 -2.47
N LYS A 11 -14.61 6.61 -2.47
CA LYS A 11 -15.63 7.13 -3.39
C LYS A 11 -14.98 7.55 -4.69
N ALA A 12 -14.69 6.58 -5.55
CA ALA A 12 -14.08 6.80 -6.86
C ALA A 12 -14.29 5.57 -7.74
N PRO A 13 -14.16 5.71 -9.08
CA PRO A 13 -14.21 4.56 -9.97
C PRO A 13 -13.07 3.59 -9.71
N ILE A 14 -13.31 2.30 -9.89
CA ILE A 14 -12.32 1.26 -9.57
C ILE A 14 -11.04 1.40 -10.42
N GLU A 15 -11.16 1.85 -11.66
CA GLU A 15 -10.00 2.09 -12.53
C GLU A 15 -9.10 3.19 -11.98
N LYS A 16 -9.68 4.23 -11.41
CA LYS A 16 -8.92 5.31 -10.77
C LYS A 16 -8.22 4.81 -9.53
N VAL A 17 -8.93 4.05 -8.69
CA VAL A 17 -8.34 3.46 -7.48
C VAL A 17 -7.16 2.58 -7.84
N TRP A 18 -7.33 1.69 -8.82
CA TRP A 18 -6.28 0.80 -9.28
C TRP A 18 -5.08 1.56 -9.83
N ASN A 19 -5.32 2.54 -10.69
CA ASN A 19 -4.23 3.31 -11.31
C ASN A 19 -3.44 4.11 -10.29
N GLN A 20 -4.11 4.77 -9.36
CA GLN A 20 -3.42 5.58 -8.34
C GLN A 20 -2.76 4.75 -7.24
N LEU A 21 -3.22 3.52 -7.05
CA LEU A 21 -2.56 2.56 -6.16
C LEU A 21 -1.21 2.13 -6.73
N ASN A 22 -1.08 2.02 -8.04
CA ASN A 22 0.04 1.36 -8.70
C ASN A 22 0.99 2.28 -9.48
N ASN A 23 0.56 3.48 -9.87
CA ASN A 23 1.42 4.40 -10.60
C ASN A 23 2.48 4.99 -9.65
N PRO A 24 3.79 4.86 -9.98
CA PRO A 24 4.86 5.38 -9.11
C PRO A 24 4.72 6.86 -8.74
N LEU A 25 4.29 7.71 -9.67
CA LEU A 25 4.12 9.13 -9.38
C LEU A 25 3.01 9.38 -8.36
N ASP A 26 1.96 8.56 -8.37
CA ASP A 26 0.90 8.65 -7.37
C ASP A 26 1.36 8.06 -6.03
N ILE A 27 2.06 6.92 -6.05
CA ILE A 27 2.59 6.30 -4.84
C ILE A 27 3.41 7.28 -4.02
N MET A 28 4.23 8.09 -4.68
CA MET A 28 5.05 9.11 -4.00
C MET A 28 4.21 10.17 -3.28
N LYS A 29 2.92 10.29 -3.60
CA LYS A 29 2.02 11.30 -3.02
C LYS A 29 1.27 10.81 -1.80
N TRP A 30 1.11 9.50 -1.61
CA TRP A 30 0.31 8.99 -0.50
C TRP A 30 1.03 7.98 0.40
N ASN A 31 2.21 7.46 0.01
CA ASN A 31 2.84 6.35 0.71
C ASN A 31 3.64 6.80 1.93
N PHE A 32 2.96 7.29 2.94
CA PHE A 32 3.55 7.63 4.25
C PHE A 32 2.47 7.55 5.33
N ALA A 33 2.91 7.25 6.57
CA ALA A 33 1.99 7.05 7.69
C ALA A 33 1.69 8.33 8.49
N SER A 34 2.56 9.35 8.40
CA SER A 34 2.38 10.60 9.14
C SER A 34 2.99 11.77 8.39
N PRO A 35 2.63 13.03 8.73
CA PRO A 35 3.17 14.21 8.05
C PRO A 35 4.68 14.40 8.18
N ASP A 36 5.32 13.72 9.13
CA ASP A 36 6.77 13.78 9.34
C ASP A 36 7.54 12.93 8.35
N TRP A 37 6.87 12.14 7.54
CA TRP A 37 7.44 11.22 6.57
C TRP A 37 6.99 11.55 5.15
N TYR A 38 7.75 11.08 4.16
CA TYR A 38 7.38 11.23 2.75
C TYR A 38 7.98 10.08 1.94
N CYS A 39 7.55 9.96 0.69
CA CYS A 39 8.04 8.92 -0.22
C CYS A 39 8.80 9.61 -1.37
N PRO A 40 10.14 9.72 -1.28
CA PRO A 40 10.92 10.42 -2.29
C PRO A 40 11.07 9.68 -3.61
N SER A 41 10.86 8.35 -3.62
CA SER A 41 10.96 7.58 -4.86
C SER A 41 10.09 6.34 -4.81
N ALA A 42 9.61 5.93 -5.98
CA ALA A 42 8.84 4.70 -6.15
C ALA A 42 9.07 4.15 -7.55
N GLU A 43 9.11 2.82 -7.64
CA GLU A 43 9.19 2.08 -8.90
C GLU A 43 8.19 0.93 -8.82
N ASN A 44 7.57 0.59 -9.94
CA ASN A 44 6.58 -0.49 -9.95
C ASN A 44 6.55 -1.18 -11.31
N ASP A 45 6.89 -2.46 -11.31
CA ASP A 45 6.75 -3.34 -12.46
C ASP A 45 5.58 -4.28 -12.16
N LEU A 46 4.37 -3.84 -12.48
CA LEU A 46 3.11 -4.46 -12.05
C LEU A 46 2.76 -5.68 -12.92
N ARG A 47 3.46 -6.77 -12.66
CA ARG A 47 3.22 -8.06 -13.33
C ARG A 47 3.75 -9.17 -12.45
N VAL A 48 3.25 -10.38 -12.64
CA VAL A 48 3.78 -11.56 -11.94
C VAL A 48 5.27 -11.68 -12.26
N GLY A 49 6.10 -11.82 -11.24
CA GLY A 49 7.56 -11.84 -11.38
C GLY A 49 8.21 -10.46 -11.36
N GLY A 50 7.42 -9.38 -11.47
CA GLY A 50 7.93 -8.03 -11.31
C GLY A 50 8.01 -7.62 -9.85
N SER A 51 8.41 -6.36 -9.60
CA SER A 51 8.60 -5.89 -8.23
C SER A 51 8.08 -4.46 -8.05
N LEU A 52 7.69 -4.18 -6.80
CA LEU A 52 7.36 -2.86 -6.30
C LEU A 52 8.49 -2.44 -5.37
N LYS A 53 8.97 -1.20 -5.51
CA LYS A 53 10.01 -0.66 -4.65
C LYS A 53 9.71 0.79 -4.34
N SER A 54 9.73 1.17 -3.07
CA SER A 54 9.56 2.55 -2.66
C SER A 54 10.48 2.89 -1.52
N THR A 55 10.89 4.17 -1.44
CA THR A 55 11.69 4.67 -0.34
C THR A 55 10.77 5.49 0.56
N MET A 56 10.84 5.24 1.86
CA MET A 56 10.11 6.00 2.86
C MET A 56 11.12 6.70 3.75
N ALA A 57 10.99 8.02 3.88
CA ALA A 57 12.01 8.83 4.54
C ALA A 57 11.40 9.81 5.53
N ALA A 58 12.09 10.01 6.65
CA ALA A 58 11.72 11.06 7.59
C ALA A 58 12.14 12.41 7.01
N LYS A 59 11.26 13.41 7.11
CA LYS A 59 11.52 14.76 6.55
C LYS A 59 12.71 15.46 7.19
N ASP A 60 13.05 15.11 8.43
CA ASP A 60 14.19 15.69 9.13
C ASP A 60 15.54 15.03 8.75
N GLY A 61 15.49 14.03 7.86
CA GLY A 61 16.69 13.32 7.42
C GLY A 61 17.23 12.28 8.40
N SER A 62 16.53 12.03 9.51
CA SER A 62 17.01 11.12 10.55
C SER A 62 16.96 9.64 10.16
N PHE A 63 16.08 9.27 9.24
CA PHE A 63 15.88 7.87 8.89
C PHE A 63 15.27 7.72 7.50
N ALA A 64 15.66 6.66 6.81
CA ALA A 64 15.04 6.26 5.54
C ALA A 64 15.17 4.75 5.38
N PHE A 65 14.19 4.12 4.75
CA PHE A 65 14.25 2.70 4.42
C PHE A 65 13.55 2.42 3.10
N GLU A 66 13.91 1.29 2.49
CA GLU A 66 13.26 0.83 1.28
C GLU A 66 12.24 -0.25 1.61
N PHE A 67 11.09 -0.17 0.96
CA PHE A 67 10.06 -1.20 1.00
C PHE A 67 10.03 -1.86 -0.37
N GLU A 68 10.22 -3.17 -0.43
CA GLU A 68 10.28 -3.92 -1.69
C GLU A 68 9.43 -5.17 -1.62
N GLY A 69 8.58 -5.35 -2.63
CA GLY A 69 7.74 -6.54 -2.76
C GLY A 69 7.87 -7.15 -4.14
N PHE A 70 7.66 -8.46 -4.22
CA PHE A 70 7.75 -9.24 -5.45
C PHE A 70 6.40 -9.85 -5.76
N TYR A 71 5.83 -9.54 -6.92
CA TYR A 71 4.46 -9.92 -7.24
C TYR A 71 4.31 -11.42 -7.52
N ASP A 72 3.35 -12.03 -6.82
CA ASP A 72 2.96 -13.42 -7.02
C ASP A 72 1.68 -13.53 -7.85
N GLU A 73 0.77 -12.56 -7.69
CA GLU A 73 -0.48 -12.48 -8.46
C GLU A 73 -0.84 -11.03 -8.73
N VAL A 74 -1.35 -10.77 -9.94
CA VAL A 74 -1.87 -9.45 -10.32
C VAL A 74 -3.11 -9.68 -11.19
N ILE A 75 -4.27 -9.21 -10.73
CA ILE A 75 -5.52 -9.24 -11.49
C ILE A 75 -6.04 -7.82 -11.57
N ALA A 76 -6.01 -7.24 -12.76
CA ALA A 76 -6.32 -5.82 -12.97
C ALA A 76 -7.68 -5.43 -12.36
N ASN A 77 -7.69 -4.32 -11.63
CA ASN A 77 -8.87 -3.76 -10.95
C ASN A 77 -9.45 -4.64 -9.84
N ARG A 78 -8.72 -5.67 -9.38
CA ARG A 78 -9.26 -6.62 -8.40
C ARG A 78 -8.32 -7.03 -7.31
N TYR A 79 -7.07 -7.44 -7.63
CA TYR A 79 -6.28 -8.19 -6.66
C TYR A 79 -4.80 -8.10 -6.94
N ILE A 80 -4.03 -7.92 -5.86
CA ILE A 80 -2.58 -7.97 -5.89
C ILE A 80 -2.12 -8.83 -4.72
N LYS A 81 -1.17 -9.71 -4.98
CA LYS A 81 -0.47 -10.46 -3.94
C LYS A 81 1.02 -10.33 -4.19
N TYR A 82 1.76 -9.96 -3.17
CA TYR A 82 3.22 -9.93 -3.24
C TYR A 82 3.82 -10.42 -1.93
N HIS A 83 5.09 -10.81 -1.99
CA HIS A 83 5.84 -11.19 -0.81
C HIS A 83 7.05 -10.27 -0.66
N LEU A 84 7.48 -10.08 0.60
CA LEU A 84 8.67 -9.32 0.95
C LEU A 84 9.89 -10.25 0.98
N ALA A 85 11.09 -9.69 1.10
CA ALA A 85 12.33 -10.46 1.12
C ALA A 85 12.38 -11.51 2.24
N ASP A 86 11.70 -11.23 3.36
CA ASP A 86 11.63 -12.14 4.51
C ASP A 86 10.44 -13.11 4.44
N SER A 87 9.80 -13.23 3.29
CA SER A 87 8.65 -14.12 3.00
C SER A 87 7.32 -13.68 3.59
N ARG A 88 7.22 -12.50 4.20
CA ARG A 88 5.92 -11.95 4.61
C ARG A 88 5.09 -11.65 3.37
N VAL A 89 3.80 -11.94 3.44
CA VAL A 89 2.88 -11.81 2.31
C VAL A 89 1.94 -10.63 2.53
N VAL A 90 1.66 -9.90 1.45
CA VAL A 90 0.67 -8.81 1.43
C VAL A 90 -0.33 -9.09 0.32
N GLU A 91 -1.61 -8.97 0.65
CA GLU A 91 -2.71 -9.12 -0.31
C GLU A 91 -3.59 -7.88 -0.29
N ILE A 92 -3.91 -7.36 -1.46
CA ILE A 92 -4.79 -6.19 -1.60
C ILE A 92 -5.92 -6.57 -2.53
N THR A 93 -7.16 -6.41 -2.06
CA THR A 93 -8.37 -6.72 -2.84
C THR A 93 -9.19 -5.45 -3.03
N LEU A 94 -9.62 -5.21 -4.27
CA LEU A 94 -10.55 -4.13 -4.62
C LEU A 94 -11.91 -4.74 -4.96
N THR A 95 -12.96 -4.28 -4.27
CA THR A 95 -14.33 -4.77 -4.49
C THR A 95 -15.23 -3.59 -4.85
N GLN A 96 -15.83 -3.63 -6.04
CA GLN A 96 -16.77 -2.60 -6.47
C GLN A 96 -18.07 -2.73 -5.68
N GLN A 97 -18.52 -1.62 -5.07
CA GLN A 97 -19.76 -1.54 -4.30
C GLN A 97 -20.53 -0.30 -4.74
N ASN A 98 -21.48 -0.44 -5.66
CA ASN A 98 -22.22 0.70 -6.23
C ASN A 98 -21.22 1.76 -6.77
N ASN A 99 -21.17 2.94 -6.18
CA ASN A 99 -20.28 4.04 -6.61
C ASN A 99 -19.00 4.11 -5.78
N GLU A 100 -18.69 3.07 -5.02
CA GLU A 100 -17.55 3.05 -4.11
C GLU A 100 -16.72 1.80 -4.34
N VAL A 101 -15.48 1.83 -3.86
CA VAL A 101 -14.57 0.69 -3.90
C VAL A 101 -14.15 0.34 -2.48
N LEU A 102 -14.42 -0.88 -2.06
CA LEU A 102 -13.86 -1.39 -0.81
C LEU A 102 -12.45 -1.90 -1.09
N VAL A 103 -11.47 -1.33 -0.41
CA VAL A 103 -10.08 -1.78 -0.47
C VAL A 103 -9.77 -2.53 0.82
N THR A 104 -9.42 -3.80 0.69
CA THR A 104 -9.06 -4.66 1.81
C THR A 104 -7.60 -5.07 1.64
N GLU A 105 -6.82 -4.87 2.70
CA GLU A 105 -5.40 -5.22 2.69
C GLU A 105 -5.10 -6.14 3.85
N THR A 106 -4.49 -7.29 3.57
CA THR A 106 -4.07 -8.26 4.58
C THR A 106 -2.57 -8.45 4.49
N PHE A 107 -1.89 -8.31 5.61
CA PHE A 107 -0.44 -8.45 5.64
C PHE A 107 0.00 -9.31 6.83
N ASP A 108 1.15 -9.97 6.66
CA ASP A 108 1.80 -10.70 7.74
C ASP A 108 2.55 -9.72 8.63
N SER A 109 2.30 -9.79 9.94
CA SER A 109 3.01 -8.93 10.89
C SER A 109 4.48 -9.34 11.01
N GLU A 110 5.35 -8.36 11.28
CA GLU A 110 6.74 -8.65 11.65
C GLU A 110 6.81 -8.87 13.17
N ASN A 111 7.99 -9.26 13.70
CA ASN A 111 8.12 -9.68 15.10
C ASN A 111 8.72 -8.62 16.03
N GLU A 112 9.10 -7.45 15.50
CA GLU A 112 9.82 -6.44 16.30
C GLU A 112 8.89 -5.46 16.99
N ASN A 113 7.73 -5.16 16.40
CA ASN A 113 6.80 -4.16 16.91
C ASN A 113 5.47 -4.80 17.31
N PRO A 114 4.74 -4.20 18.28
CA PRO A 114 3.40 -4.67 18.61
C PRO A 114 2.47 -4.67 17.40
N ILE A 115 1.57 -5.66 17.33
CA ILE A 115 0.64 -5.81 16.20
C ILE A 115 -0.22 -4.56 16.04
N GLU A 116 -0.70 -3.97 17.14
CA GLU A 116 -1.52 -2.77 17.10
C GLU A 116 -0.78 -1.59 16.46
N MET A 117 0.51 -1.45 16.74
CA MET A 117 1.33 -0.40 16.15
C MET A 117 1.47 -0.60 14.64
N GLN A 118 1.71 -1.83 14.20
CA GLN A 118 1.79 -2.16 12.78
C GLN A 118 0.46 -1.89 12.09
N GLN A 119 -0.64 -2.33 12.68
CA GLN A 119 -1.98 -2.12 12.14
C GLN A 119 -2.28 -0.62 11.98
N GLN A 120 -1.96 0.19 12.98
CA GLN A 120 -2.17 1.64 12.93
C GLN A 120 -1.34 2.29 11.83
N GLY A 121 -0.09 1.89 11.67
CA GLY A 121 0.80 2.43 10.64
C GLY A 121 0.31 2.11 9.23
N TRP A 122 -0.03 0.85 8.97
CA TRP A 122 -0.53 0.44 7.67
C TRP A 122 -1.90 1.08 7.37
N GLN A 123 -2.77 1.18 8.40
CA GLN A 123 -4.08 1.84 8.24
C GLN A 123 -3.90 3.32 7.92
N ALA A 124 -2.93 4.00 8.53
CA ALA A 124 -2.67 5.41 8.28
C ALA A 124 -2.26 5.65 6.82
N ILE A 125 -1.43 4.76 6.26
CA ILE A 125 -1.06 4.83 4.84
C ILE A 125 -2.27 4.60 3.95
N LEU A 126 -3.11 3.62 4.29
CA LEU A 126 -4.33 3.33 3.53
C LEU A 126 -5.31 4.51 3.58
N ASN A 127 -5.44 5.17 4.74
CA ASN A 127 -6.27 6.36 4.88
C ASN A 127 -5.73 7.52 4.02
N ASN A 128 -4.41 7.68 3.96
CA ASN A 128 -3.79 8.66 3.08
C ASN A 128 -4.12 8.38 1.61
N PHE A 129 -4.04 7.12 1.22
CA PHE A 129 -4.39 6.70 -0.14
C PHE A 129 -5.83 7.06 -0.46
N LYS A 130 -6.76 6.74 0.44
CA LYS A 130 -8.17 7.12 0.27
C LYS A 130 -8.32 8.62 0.05
N ASN A 131 -7.73 9.43 0.92
CA ASN A 131 -7.82 10.88 0.81
C ASN A 131 -7.23 11.38 -0.52
N TYR A 132 -6.11 10.81 -0.91
CA TYR A 132 -5.47 11.18 -2.18
C TYR A 132 -6.38 10.88 -3.37
N VAL A 133 -6.94 9.69 -3.44
CA VAL A 133 -7.81 9.28 -4.56
C VAL A 133 -9.07 10.14 -4.63
N GLU A 134 -9.68 10.42 -3.49
CA GLU A 134 -10.94 11.19 -3.46
C GLU A 134 -10.75 12.67 -3.78
N HIS A 135 -9.54 13.20 -3.70
CA HIS A 135 -9.25 14.62 -3.93
C HIS A 135 -8.39 14.88 -5.18
N ASN A 136 -8.04 13.87 -5.89
CA ASN A 136 -7.22 13.97 -7.09
C ASN A 136 -7.81 13.14 -8.23
#